data_5a89e8efa2a84cf2f20197e6fb8c804f
#
_entry.id   5a89e8efa2a84cf2f20197e6fb8c804f
#
_cell.length_a   1.000
_cell.length_b   1.000
_cell.length_c   1.000
_cell.angle_alpha   90.00
_cell.angle_beta   90.00
_cell.angle_gamma   90.00
#
_symmetry.space_group_name_H-M   'P 1'
#
loop_
_entity.id
_entity.type
_entity.pdbx_description
1 polymer ?
#
loop_
_entity_poly.entity_id
_entity_poly.type
_entity_poly.pdbx_seq_one_letter_code
_entity_poly.pdbx_strand_id
1 'polypeptide(L)'
;MLAAIDANTGSNWPKPTAEWLNAIAERKTKNVAKMAEALAKNPTPMNFHSALNVVRDIVKANPDAILVNEGANALDFTRSIVDMYKPRKRLDVGTWGVMGVGMGFSVAAAVVSGEQVIAVEGDSAFGFSGMEVETICRYSLPVCIVILNNNGVYRGDEVNPTGGRDPSPLVFVKGARYEKLMDAFGGVGVLAATPAELRSAMEEAIRSRKPTLINAVSDEKAGTESGRITSLNPAAKKKP
;
A
#
# COMPACT_ATOMS: atom_id res chain seq x y z
N MET A 1 9.57 20.64 24.88
CA MET A 1 10.43 20.88 23.69
C MET A 1 10.05 22.19 23.00
N LEU A 2 8.83 22.43 22.57
CA LEU A 2 8.43 23.72 21.93
C LEU A 2 8.73 24.93 22.80
N ALA A 3 8.31 24.94 24.07
CA ALA A 3 8.62 26.02 24.99
C ALA A 3 10.14 26.29 25.16
N ALA A 4 10.98 25.27 25.08
CA ALA A 4 12.42 25.46 25.12
C ALA A 4 12.98 26.04 23.80
N ILE A 5 12.35 25.76 22.68
CA ILE A 5 12.67 26.38 21.38
C ILE A 5 12.24 27.86 21.40
N ASP A 6 11.03 28.13 21.86
CA ASP A 6 10.51 29.49 21.95
C ASP A 6 11.33 30.39 22.91
N ALA A 7 11.78 29.83 24.03
CA ALA A 7 12.64 30.52 24.98
C ALA A 7 14.06 30.80 24.43
N ASN A 8 14.47 30.12 23.37
CA ASN A 8 15.77 30.29 22.71
C ASN A 8 15.65 30.91 21.31
N THR A 9 14.55 31.58 21.00
CA THR A 9 14.43 32.38 19.77
C THR A 9 15.52 33.46 19.76
N GLY A 10 16.44 33.36 18.84
CA GLY A 10 17.64 34.22 18.77
C GLY A 10 18.94 33.48 19.15
N SER A 11 18.91 32.29 19.66
CA SER A 11 20.08 31.46 19.85
C SER A 11 20.66 31.05 18.50
N ASN A 12 21.98 31.09 18.40
CA ASN A 12 22.71 30.54 17.23
C ASN A 12 22.62 29.01 17.25
N TRP A 13 21.52 28.45 16.79
CA TRP A 13 21.44 27.01 16.58
C TRP A 13 22.52 26.58 15.58
N PRO A 14 23.27 25.51 15.87
CA PRO A 14 24.28 25.03 14.94
C PRO A 14 23.60 24.68 13.60
N LYS A 15 24.04 25.35 12.55
CA LYS A 15 23.55 25.04 11.21
C LYS A 15 24.15 23.72 10.75
N PRO A 16 23.40 22.91 9.98
CA PRO A 16 23.95 21.70 9.37
C PRO A 16 25.20 22.04 8.56
N THR A 17 26.21 21.18 8.65
CA THR A 17 27.43 21.34 7.85
C THR A 17 27.12 21.13 6.36
N ALA A 18 27.90 21.80 5.51
CA ALA A 18 27.76 21.60 4.04
C ALA A 18 27.99 20.13 3.65
N GLU A 19 28.94 19.46 4.31
CA GLU A 19 29.21 18.03 4.11
C GLU A 19 27.96 17.17 4.36
N TRP A 20 27.28 17.39 5.50
CA TRP A 20 26.07 16.66 5.85
C TRP A 20 24.92 16.92 4.87
N LEU A 21 24.72 18.17 4.45
CA LEU A 21 23.71 18.54 3.46
C LEU A 21 24.01 17.92 2.10
N ASN A 22 25.27 17.91 1.66
CA ASN A 22 25.68 17.29 0.41
C ASN A 22 25.47 15.76 0.46
N ALA A 23 25.82 15.10 1.56
CA ALA A 23 25.58 13.66 1.72
C ALA A 23 24.09 13.30 1.63
N ILE A 24 23.21 14.12 2.22
CA ILE A 24 21.75 13.95 2.09
C ILE A 24 21.31 14.14 0.63
N ALA A 25 21.78 15.20 -0.04
CA ALA A 25 21.41 15.49 -1.42
C ALA A 25 21.84 14.38 -2.38
N GLU A 26 23.06 13.87 -2.25
CA GLU A 26 23.54 12.73 -3.04
C GLU A 26 22.72 11.47 -2.79
N ARG A 27 22.42 11.15 -1.53
CA ARG A 27 21.60 9.99 -1.16
C ARG A 27 20.19 10.12 -1.74
N LYS A 28 19.59 11.31 -1.62
CA LYS A 28 18.27 11.63 -2.20
C LYS A 28 18.27 11.37 -3.70
N THR A 29 19.23 11.97 -4.42
CA THR A 29 19.35 11.84 -5.88
C THR A 29 19.46 10.37 -6.30
N LYS A 30 20.33 9.62 -5.65
CA LYS A 30 20.50 8.18 -5.89
C LYS A 30 19.21 7.38 -5.64
N ASN A 31 18.54 7.64 -4.52
CA ASN A 31 17.33 6.91 -4.16
C ASN A 31 16.17 7.23 -5.13
N VAL A 32 16.01 8.50 -5.50
CA VAL A 32 14.98 8.94 -6.47
C VAL A 32 15.22 8.29 -7.84
N ALA A 33 16.47 8.29 -8.32
CA ALA A 33 16.81 7.66 -9.59
C ALA A 33 16.53 6.15 -9.58
N LYS A 34 16.93 5.44 -8.52
CA LYS A 34 16.67 4.02 -8.36
C LYS A 34 15.17 3.70 -8.30
N MET A 35 14.39 4.50 -7.57
CA MET A 35 12.94 4.33 -7.51
C MET A 35 12.30 4.59 -8.88
N ALA A 36 12.70 5.65 -9.58
CA ALA A 36 12.19 5.94 -10.92
C ALA A 36 12.45 4.79 -11.91
N GLU A 37 13.65 4.18 -11.85
CA GLU A 37 13.98 3.00 -12.66
C GLU A 37 13.08 1.80 -12.31
N ALA A 38 12.82 1.55 -11.03
CA ALA A 38 11.93 0.47 -10.59
C ALA A 38 10.48 0.69 -11.04
N LEU A 39 9.97 1.92 -10.91
CA LEU A 39 8.61 2.29 -11.29
C LEU A 39 8.37 2.32 -12.80
N ALA A 40 9.43 2.50 -13.60
CA ALA A 40 9.33 2.47 -15.06
C ALA A 40 9.11 1.06 -15.62
N LYS A 41 9.38 0.02 -14.82
CA LYS A 41 9.19 -1.37 -15.23
C LYS A 41 7.72 -1.76 -15.08
N ASN A 42 7.15 -2.30 -16.16
CA ASN A 42 5.76 -2.81 -16.17
C ASN A 42 5.76 -4.32 -16.51
N PRO A 43 6.22 -5.18 -15.58
CA PRO A 43 6.24 -6.61 -15.82
C PRO A 43 4.81 -7.17 -15.88
N THR A 44 4.67 -8.32 -16.53
CA THR A 44 3.45 -9.12 -16.54
C THR A 44 3.79 -10.51 -16.00
N PRO A 45 3.18 -10.95 -14.89
CA PRO A 45 2.21 -10.24 -14.03
C PRO A 45 2.77 -8.96 -13.39
N MET A 46 1.88 -8.08 -12.92
CA MET A 46 2.27 -6.87 -12.18
C MET A 46 3.13 -7.23 -10.96
N ASN A 47 4.07 -6.34 -10.62
CA ASN A 47 4.70 -6.36 -9.31
C ASN A 47 4.18 -5.20 -8.44
N PHE A 48 4.59 -5.12 -7.17
CA PHE A 48 4.16 -4.05 -6.29
C PHE A 48 4.56 -2.66 -6.80
N HIS A 49 5.71 -2.51 -7.46
CA HIS A 49 6.12 -1.22 -8.01
C HIS A 49 5.19 -0.75 -9.12
N SER A 50 4.86 -1.63 -10.08
CA SER A 50 3.98 -1.27 -11.20
C SER A 50 2.54 -0.98 -10.75
N ALA A 51 2.00 -1.78 -9.83
CA ALA A 51 0.67 -1.54 -9.28
C ALA A 51 0.64 -0.24 -8.44
N LEU A 52 1.60 -0.06 -7.53
CA LEU A 52 1.65 1.12 -6.67
C LEU A 52 2.05 2.41 -7.40
N ASN A 53 2.70 2.31 -8.56
CA ASN A 53 2.90 3.46 -9.42
C ASN A 53 1.56 4.04 -9.91
N VAL A 54 0.60 3.18 -10.22
CA VAL A 54 -0.77 3.61 -10.56
C VAL A 54 -1.42 4.28 -9.36
N VAL A 55 -1.39 3.65 -8.19
CA VAL A 55 -1.95 4.22 -6.94
C VAL A 55 -1.33 5.58 -6.65
N ARG A 56 0.00 5.71 -6.77
CA ARG A 56 0.72 6.98 -6.57
C ARG A 56 0.19 8.09 -7.46
N ASP A 57 0.02 7.81 -8.76
CA ASP A 57 -0.47 8.80 -9.71
C ASP A 57 -1.90 9.23 -9.38
N ILE A 58 -2.76 8.28 -9.01
CA ILE A 58 -4.15 8.55 -8.60
C ILE A 58 -4.18 9.40 -7.32
N VAL A 59 -3.41 9.06 -6.29
CA VAL A 59 -3.33 9.84 -5.04
C VAL A 59 -2.79 11.24 -5.31
N LYS A 60 -1.79 11.38 -6.20
CA LYS A 60 -1.27 12.67 -6.61
C LYS A 60 -2.32 13.56 -7.29
N ALA A 61 -3.16 12.96 -8.14
CA ALA A 61 -4.26 13.67 -8.81
C ALA A 61 -5.43 13.99 -7.86
N ASN A 62 -5.53 13.26 -6.74
CA ASN A 62 -6.61 13.39 -5.76
C ASN A 62 -6.06 13.60 -4.34
N PRO A 63 -5.38 14.72 -4.04
CA PRO A 63 -4.64 14.92 -2.80
C PRO A 63 -5.54 15.04 -1.55
N ASP A 64 -6.84 15.19 -1.71
CA ASP A 64 -7.83 15.20 -0.64
C ASP A 64 -8.31 13.81 -0.24
N ALA A 65 -8.11 12.81 -1.09
CA ALA A 65 -8.43 11.42 -0.76
C ALA A 65 -7.61 10.95 0.45
N ILE A 66 -8.24 10.14 1.30
CA ILE A 66 -7.56 9.52 2.44
C ILE A 66 -7.01 8.18 1.99
N LEU A 67 -5.71 8.00 2.12
CA LEU A 67 -5.03 6.75 1.85
C LEU A 67 -5.01 5.91 3.14
N VAL A 68 -5.53 4.70 3.05
CA VAL A 68 -5.37 3.66 4.08
C VAL A 68 -4.47 2.60 3.50
N ASN A 69 -3.48 2.12 4.25
CA ASN A 69 -2.63 1.04 3.77
C ASN A 69 -2.30 0.06 4.89
N GLU A 70 -2.43 -1.24 4.57
CA GLU A 70 -2.26 -2.34 5.51
C GLU A 70 -1.57 -3.53 4.86
N GLY A 71 -1.03 -4.39 5.69
CA GLY A 71 -0.29 -5.58 5.33
C GLY A 71 1.20 -5.44 5.65
N ALA A 72 1.99 -6.49 5.43
CA ALA A 72 3.44 -6.43 5.63
C ALA A 72 4.11 -5.71 4.43
N ASN A 73 4.18 -6.41 3.29
CA ASN A 73 4.79 -5.84 2.08
C ASN A 73 3.94 -4.71 1.49
N ALA A 74 2.63 -4.88 1.42
CA ALA A 74 1.73 -3.84 0.91
C ALA A 74 1.89 -2.52 1.68
N LEU A 75 2.02 -2.58 3.02
CA LEU A 75 2.28 -1.42 3.87
C LEU A 75 3.60 -0.75 3.53
N ASP A 76 4.71 -1.51 3.54
CA ASP A 76 6.06 -0.99 3.38
C ASP A 76 6.29 -0.41 1.97
N PHE A 77 5.82 -1.11 0.94
CA PHE A 77 5.91 -0.62 -0.43
C PHE A 77 5.06 0.64 -0.64
N THR A 78 3.83 0.67 -0.09
CA THR A 78 2.97 1.85 -0.22
C THR A 78 3.60 3.06 0.45
N ARG A 79 4.19 2.91 1.64
CA ARG A 79 4.93 3.98 2.32
C ARG A 79 6.12 4.49 1.52
N SER A 80 6.80 3.59 0.82
CA SER A 80 8.00 3.92 0.05
C SER A 80 7.72 4.56 -1.30
N ILE A 81 6.56 4.27 -1.90
CA ILE A 81 6.24 4.64 -3.29
C ILE A 81 5.24 5.78 -3.36
N VAL A 82 4.22 5.78 -2.48
CA VAL A 82 3.14 6.76 -2.54
C VAL A 82 3.43 7.93 -1.60
N ASP A 83 3.67 9.09 -2.18
CA ASP A 83 3.88 10.33 -1.43
C ASP A 83 2.57 10.87 -0.85
N MET A 84 2.68 11.63 0.26
CA MET A 84 1.56 12.35 0.85
C MET A 84 1.68 13.84 0.55
N TYR A 85 0.62 14.41 0.00
CA TYR A 85 0.60 15.80 -0.45
C TYR A 85 -0.10 16.75 0.53
N LYS A 86 -0.93 16.19 1.43
CA LYS A 86 -1.63 16.95 2.48
C LYS A 86 -1.47 16.24 3.84
N PRO A 87 -1.40 16.98 4.94
CA PRO A 87 -1.31 16.38 6.27
C PRO A 87 -2.58 15.59 6.62
N ARG A 88 -2.43 14.55 7.45
CA ARG A 88 -3.51 13.70 7.96
C ARG A 88 -4.31 12.95 6.89
N LYS A 89 -3.73 12.74 5.70
CA LYS A 89 -4.37 12.02 4.60
C LYS A 89 -3.87 10.57 4.45
N ARG A 90 -3.10 10.07 5.41
CA ARG A 90 -2.70 8.66 5.49
C ARG A 90 -3.04 8.08 6.85
N LEU A 91 -3.66 6.90 6.84
CA LEU A 91 -3.90 6.06 8.00
C LEU A 91 -3.20 4.72 7.79
N ASP A 92 -2.44 4.29 8.76
CA ASP A 92 -1.81 2.98 8.79
C ASP A 92 -1.48 2.57 10.24
N VAL A 93 -0.98 1.37 10.41
CA VAL A 93 -0.71 0.77 11.74
C VAL A 93 0.62 1.19 12.38
N GLY A 94 1.33 2.15 11.79
CA GLY A 94 2.63 2.60 12.28
C GLY A 94 3.66 1.46 12.34
N THR A 95 4.48 1.47 13.37
CA THR A 95 5.49 0.43 13.63
C THR A 95 4.90 -0.81 14.29
N TRP A 96 3.67 -0.77 14.76
CA TRP A 96 2.99 -1.91 15.38
C TRP A 96 2.75 -3.04 14.38
N GLY A 97 2.41 -2.71 13.13
CA GLY A 97 2.32 -3.66 12.04
C GLY A 97 1.19 -4.70 12.17
N VAL A 98 0.16 -4.42 12.97
CA VAL A 98 -0.99 -5.33 13.13
C VAL A 98 -1.78 -5.41 11.82
N MET A 99 -2.34 -6.58 11.52
CA MET A 99 -3.26 -6.79 10.40
C MET A 99 -4.70 -6.92 10.90
N GLY A 100 -5.67 -6.54 10.04
CA GLY A 100 -7.11 -6.63 10.31
C GLY A 100 -7.76 -5.32 10.73
N VAL A 101 -7.06 -4.18 10.66
CA VAL A 101 -7.60 -2.87 11.07
C VAL A 101 -7.83 -1.91 9.91
N GLY A 102 -7.22 -2.14 8.75
CA GLY A 102 -7.27 -1.22 7.60
C GLY A 102 -8.68 -1.02 7.07
N MET A 103 -9.48 -2.07 7.00
CA MET A 103 -10.88 -1.93 6.58
C MET A 103 -11.70 -1.12 7.58
N GLY A 104 -11.48 -1.29 8.89
CA GLY A 104 -12.08 -0.47 9.94
C GLY A 104 -11.63 1.00 9.83
N PHE A 105 -10.37 1.27 9.56
CA PHE A 105 -9.87 2.62 9.29
C PHE A 105 -10.54 3.23 8.05
N SER A 106 -10.76 2.43 7.01
CA SER A 106 -11.41 2.89 5.77
C SER A 106 -12.85 3.29 6.00
N VAL A 107 -13.61 2.50 6.76
CA VAL A 107 -14.97 2.83 7.18
C VAL A 107 -14.99 4.10 8.02
N ALA A 108 -14.16 4.18 9.05
CA ALA A 108 -14.08 5.33 9.94
C ALA A 108 -13.69 6.62 9.18
N ALA A 109 -12.70 6.53 8.30
CA ALA A 109 -12.25 7.65 7.49
C ALA A 109 -13.38 8.19 6.59
N ALA A 110 -14.07 7.29 5.88
CA ALA A 110 -15.16 7.65 4.98
C ALA A 110 -16.34 8.30 5.74
N VAL A 111 -16.73 7.73 6.88
CA VAL A 111 -17.85 8.24 7.70
C VAL A 111 -17.54 9.60 8.31
N VAL A 112 -16.33 9.76 8.88
CA VAL A 112 -15.96 10.99 9.59
C VAL A 112 -15.68 12.16 8.65
N SER A 113 -15.03 11.88 7.51
CA SER A 113 -14.61 12.95 6.59
C SER A 113 -15.57 13.20 5.44
N GLY A 114 -16.36 12.22 5.02
CA GLY A 114 -17.13 12.25 3.78
C GLY A 114 -16.25 12.23 2.50
N GLU A 115 -14.93 12.11 2.66
CA GLU A 115 -13.99 12.13 1.55
C GLU A 115 -13.86 10.77 0.88
N GLN A 116 -13.27 10.76 -0.32
CA GLN A 116 -12.88 9.52 -0.98
C GLN A 116 -11.79 8.83 -0.16
N VAL A 117 -11.95 7.52 0.06
CA VAL A 117 -10.93 6.67 0.67
C VAL A 117 -10.34 5.74 -0.38
N ILE A 118 -9.03 5.63 -0.40
CA ILE A 118 -8.27 4.66 -1.19
C ILE A 118 -7.60 3.71 -0.20
N ALA A 119 -8.06 2.48 -0.13
CA ALA A 119 -7.51 1.46 0.74
C ALA A 119 -6.58 0.53 -0.06
N VAL A 120 -5.31 0.45 0.31
CA VAL A 120 -4.33 -0.48 -0.28
C VAL A 120 -4.06 -1.58 0.72
N GLU A 121 -4.53 -2.76 0.40
CA GLU A 121 -4.51 -3.93 1.27
C GLU A 121 -3.64 -5.04 0.66
N GLY A 122 -2.88 -5.75 1.48
CA GLY A 122 -2.39 -7.06 1.07
C GLY A 122 -3.54 -8.08 1.11
N ASP A 123 -3.48 -9.11 0.29
CA ASP A 123 -4.48 -10.19 0.30
C ASP A 123 -4.63 -10.85 1.68
N SER A 124 -3.53 -11.02 2.40
CA SER A 124 -3.51 -11.52 3.77
C SER A 124 -4.18 -10.55 4.75
N ALA A 125 -3.84 -9.26 4.70
CA ALA A 125 -4.39 -8.26 5.59
C ALA A 125 -5.89 -8.09 5.39
N PHE A 126 -6.32 -8.00 4.14
CA PHE A 126 -7.74 -7.98 3.77
C PHE A 126 -8.50 -9.19 4.33
N GLY A 127 -7.88 -10.37 4.32
CA GLY A 127 -8.51 -11.60 4.84
C GLY A 127 -8.95 -11.53 6.31
N PHE A 128 -8.34 -10.66 7.13
CA PHE A 128 -8.71 -10.50 8.54
C PHE A 128 -9.99 -9.68 8.75
N SER A 129 -10.33 -8.77 7.84
CA SER A 129 -11.47 -7.86 7.99
C SER A 129 -12.24 -7.63 6.68
N GLY A 130 -12.10 -8.54 5.72
CA GLY A 130 -12.71 -8.42 4.40
C GLY A 130 -14.25 -8.32 4.41
N MET A 131 -14.92 -8.83 5.45
CA MET A 131 -16.38 -8.72 5.58
C MET A 131 -16.87 -7.29 5.82
N GLU A 132 -15.99 -6.35 6.17
CA GLU A 132 -16.34 -4.92 6.24
C GLU A 132 -16.75 -4.35 4.88
N VAL A 133 -16.56 -5.07 3.78
CA VAL A 133 -17.14 -4.70 2.47
C VAL A 133 -18.67 -4.64 2.53
N GLU A 134 -19.32 -5.45 3.37
CA GLU A 134 -20.77 -5.37 3.61
C GLU A 134 -21.14 -4.00 4.21
N THR A 135 -20.43 -3.58 5.27
CA THR A 135 -20.64 -2.27 5.91
C THR A 135 -20.43 -1.13 4.91
N ILE A 136 -19.36 -1.20 4.11
CA ILE A 136 -19.05 -0.21 3.07
C ILE A 136 -20.18 -0.13 2.04
N CYS A 137 -20.70 -1.26 1.58
CA CYS A 137 -21.81 -1.30 0.62
C CYS A 137 -23.11 -0.82 1.24
N ARG A 138 -23.47 -1.29 2.43
CA ARG A 138 -24.71 -0.93 3.12
C ARG A 138 -24.85 0.57 3.33
N TYR A 139 -23.75 1.26 3.63
CA TYR A 139 -23.73 2.72 3.81
C TYR A 139 -23.30 3.49 2.57
N SER A 140 -23.10 2.81 1.44
CA SER A 140 -22.64 3.42 0.17
C SER A 140 -21.41 4.33 0.37
N LEU A 141 -20.46 3.89 1.17
CA LEU A 141 -19.25 4.67 1.49
C LEU A 141 -18.32 4.79 0.28
N PRO A 142 -17.74 5.97 0.02
CA PRO A 142 -16.87 6.18 -1.12
C PRO A 142 -15.46 5.58 -0.85
N VAL A 143 -15.39 4.26 -0.83
CA VAL A 143 -14.15 3.51 -0.59
C VAL A 143 -13.76 2.73 -1.84
N CYS A 144 -12.56 2.99 -2.33
CA CYS A 144 -11.90 2.21 -3.37
C CYS A 144 -10.83 1.33 -2.71
N ILE A 145 -11.07 0.03 -2.68
CA ILE A 145 -10.14 -0.97 -2.12
C ILE A 145 -9.29 -1.54 -3.25
N VAL A 146 -7.98 -1.52 -3.11
CA VAL A 146 -7.02 -2.16 -4.00
C VAL A 146 -6.32 -3.26 -3.24
N ILE A 147 -6.62 -4.51 -3.57
CA ILE A 147 -5.93 -5.67 -3.01
C ILE A 147 -4.71 -5.99 -3.87
N LEU A 148 -3.52 -5.89 -3.30
CA LEU A 148 -2.29 -6.39 -3.91
C LEU A 148 -2.24 -7.91 -3.68
N ASN A 149 -2.77 -8.66 -4.65
CA ASN A 149 -2.95 -10.10 -4.53
C ASN A 149 -1.76 -10.85 -5.16
N ASN A 150 -0.87 -11.34 -4.31
CA ASN A 150 0.23 -12.21 -4.68
C ASN A 150 0.08 -13.64 -4.13
N ASN A 151 -1.15 -14.03 -3.78
CA ASN A 151 -1.54 -15.36 -3.29
C ASN A 151 -0.85 -15.81 -1.99
N GLY A 152 -0.53 -14.89 -1.08
CA GLY A 152 0.01 -15.31 0.21
C GLY A 152 0.62 -14.23 1.08
N VAL A 153 0.95 -14.62 2.30
CA VAL A 153 1.68 -13.80 3.27
C VAL A 153 3.12 -13.67 2.78
N TYR A 154 3.55 -12.47 2.41
CA TYR A 154 4.82 -12.13 1.78
C TYR A 154 4.95 -12.57 0.32
N ARG A 155 4.66 -13.82 -0.02
CA ARG A 155 4.70 -14.36 -1.38
C ARG A 155 3.81 -15.60 -1.50
N GLY A 156 3.35 -15.92 -2.71
CA GLY A 156 2.73 -17.19 -3.04
C GLY A 156 3.74 -18.34 -3.08
N ASP A 157 3.26 -19.54 -3.35
CA ASP A 157 4.08 -20.75 -3.41
C ASP A 157 4.07 -21.35 -4.81
N GLU A 158 5.21 -21.29 -5.49
CA GLU A 158 5.40 -21.90 -6.80
C GLU A 158 5.50 -23.43 -6.72
N VAL A 159 5.94 -23.96 -5.60
CA VAL A 159 6.15 -25.40 -5.40
C VAL A 159 4.82 -26.14 -5.21
N ASN A 160 3.79 -25.42 -4.74
CA ASN A 160 2.45 -25.98 -4.51
C ASN A 160 1.35 -25.18 -5.26
N PRO A 161 1.47 -25.00 -6.58
CA PRO A 161 0.59 -24.13 -7.36
C PRO A 161 -0.86 -24.62 -7.40
N THR A 162 -1.12 -25.89 -7.12
CA THR A 162 -2.46 -26.49 -7.11
C THR A 162 -3.06 -26.63 -5.72
N GLY A 163 -2.36 -26.18 -4.66
CA GLY A 163 -2.82 -26.28 -3.28
C GLY A 163 -2.91 -27.71 -2.78
N GLY A 164 -1.90 -28.56 -3.05
CA GLY A 164 -1.89 -29.98 -2.67
C GLY A 164 -2.39 -30.28 -1.25
N ARG A 165 -2.27 -31.53 -0.80
CA ARG A 165 -2.84 -31.98 0.49
C ARG A 165 -2.24 -31.30 1.72
N ASP A 166 -1.09 -30.65 1.58
CA ASP A 166 -0.38 -29.96 2.67
C ASP A 166 0.23 -28.66 2.18
N PRO A 167 -0.60 -27.64 1.81
CA PRO A 167 -0.09 -26.36 1.41
C PRO A 167 0.58 -25.64 2.58
N SER A 168 1.60 -24.84 2.31
CA SER A 168 2.19 -23.97 3.33
C SER A 168 1.10 -23.07 3.95
N PRO A 169 1.07 -22.88 5.28
CA PRO A 169 0.08 -22.03 5.94
C PRO A 169 0.15 -20.55 5.54
N LEU A 170 1.20 -20.16 4.84
CA LEU A 170 1.39 -18.79 4.34
C LEU A 170 0.85 -18.61 2.92
N VAL A 171 0.42 -19.66 2.25
CA VAL A 171 -0.06 -19.65 0.87
C VAL A 171 -1.58 -19.69 0.83
N PHE A 172 -2.15 -18.88 -0.04
CA PHE A 172 -3.59 -18.77 -0.20
C PHE A 172 -4.08 -19.50 -1.45
N VAL A 173 -5.39 -19.57 -1.60
CA VAL A 173 -6.03 -20.17 -2.76
C VAL A 173 -5.59 -19.40 -3.99
N LYS A 174 -4.94 -20.09 -4.93
CA LYS A 174 -4.45 -19.50 -6.17
C LYS A 174 -5.62 -18.98 -7.02
N GLY A 175 -5.49 -17.74 -7.48
CA GLY A 175 -6.54 -17.12 -8.29
C GLY A 175 -7.80 -16.77 -7.51
N ALA A 176 -7.72 -16.57 -6.19
CA ALA A 176 -8.84 -16.13 -5.39
C ALA A 176 -9.46 -14.83 -5.94
N ARG A 177 -10.78 -14.83 -6.04
CA ARG A 177 -11.57 -13.77 -6.65
C ARG A 177 -12.15 -12.85 -5.58
N TYR A 178 -11.27 -12.09 -4.91
CA TYR A 178 -11.65 -11.19 -3.81
C TYR A 178 -12.66 -10.13 -4.24
N GLU A 179 -12.62 -9.67 -5.48
CA GLU A 179 -13.56 -8.67 -6.01
C GLU A 179 -15.01 -9.15 -5.97
N LYS A 180 -15.23 -10.47 -5.99
CA LYS A 180 -16.58 -11.05 -5.91
C LYS A 180 -17.26 -10.81 -4.56
N LEU A 181 -16.52 -10.54 -3.50
CA LEU A 181 -17.11 -10.12 -2.22
C LEU A 181 -17.84 -8.78 -2.37
N MET A 182 -17.29 -7.84 -3.10
CA MET A 182 -17.93 -6.55 -3.35
C MET A 182 -19.19 -6.70 -4.20
N ASP A 183 -19.12 -7.52 -5.26
CA ASP A 183 -20.27 -7.82 -6.11
C ASP A 183 -21.41 -8.46 -5.30
N ALA A 184 -21.07 -9.35 -4.37
CA ALA A 184 -22.05 -10.07 -3.54
C ALA A 184 -22.90 -9.13 -2.66
N PHE A 185 -22.36 -7.96 -2.31
CA PHE A 185 -23.06 -6.93 -1.52
C PHE A 185 -23.55 -5.74 -2.35
N GLY A 186 -23.50 -5.84 -3.68
CA GLY A 186 -24.05 -4.82 -4.60
C GLY A 186 -23.12 -3.63 -4.87
N GLY A 187 -21.83 -3.72 -4.46
CA GLY A 187 -20.79 -2.79 -4.88
C GLY A 187 -20.21 -3.15 -6.25
N VAL A 188 -19.07 -2.60 -6.58
CA VAL A 188 -18.36 -2.83 -7.85
C VAL A 188 -17.09 -3.65 -7.62
N GLY A 189 -17.08 -4.88 -8.14
CA GLY A 189 -15.90 -5.75 -8.11
C GLY A 189 -15.16 -5.73 -9.44
N VAL A 190 -13.83 -5.53 -9.43
CA VAL A 190 -12.99 -5.51 -10.63
C VAL A 190 -11.77 -6.39 -10.45
N LEU A 191 -11.51 -7.26 -11.43
CA LEU A 191 -10.24 -7.97 -11.53
C LEU A 191 -9.30 -7.18 -12.45
N ALA A 192 -8.12 -6.83 -11.96
CA ALA A 192 -7.09 -6.13 -12.73
C ALA A 192 -5.80 -6.95 -12.78
N ALA A 193 -5.38 -7.34 -13.98
CA ALA A 193 -4.15 -8.09 -14.23
C ALA A 193 -3.02 -7.20 -14.77
N THR A 194 -3.34 -5.97 -15.17
CA THR A 194 -2.40 -5.02 -15.78
C THR A 194 -2.50 -3.65 -15.11
N PRO A 195 -1.41 -2.83 -15.16
CA PRO A 195 -1.46 -1.46 -14.66
C PRO A 195 -2.52 -0.60 -15.35
N ALA A 196 -2.82 -0.85 -16.62
CA ALA A 196 -3.84 -0.11 -17.37
C ALA A 196 -5.25 -0.42 -16.86
N GLU A 197 -5.57 -1.69 -16.63
CA GLU A 197 -6.84 -2.11 -16.04
C GLU A 197 -7.00 -1.57 -14.62
N LEU A 198 -5.96 -1.64 -13.80
CA LEU A 198 -5.96 -1.08 -12.45
C LEU A 198 -6.24 0.44 -12.49
N ARG A 199 -5.56 1.17 -13.37
CA ARG A 199 -5.76 2.62 -13.53
C ARG A 199 -7.20 2.95 -13.90
N SER A 200 -7.73 2.31 -14.94
CA SER A 200 -9.10 2.52 -15.39
C SER A 200 -10.13 2.24 -14.29
N ALA A 201 -9.94 1.15 -13.55
CA ALA A 201 -10.84 0.79 -12.45
C ALA A 201 -10.77 1.81 -11.30
N MET A 202 -9.57 2.29 -10.92
CA MET A 202 -9.41 3.30 -9.88
C MET A 202 -9.98 4.66 -10.29
N GLU A 203 -9.74 5.12 -11.53
CA GLU A 203 -10.31 6.36 -12.05
C GLU A 203 -11.84 6.32 -12.04
N GLU A 204 -12.44 5.20 -12.44
CA GLU A 204 -13.89 5.02 -12.37
C GLU A 204 -14.41 5.00 -10.92
N ALA A 205 -13.71 4.32 -10.00
CA ALA A 205 -14.07 4.30 -8.59
C ALA A 205 -14.07 5.71 -7.96
N ILE A 206 -13.04 6.51 -8.26
CA ILE A 206 -12.95 7.90 -7.80
C ILE A 206 -14.08 8.76 -8.40
N ARG A 207 -14.33 8.63 -9.70
CA ARG A 207 -15.34 9.40 -10.41
C ARG A 207 -16.77 9.07 -9.95
N SER A 208 -17.08 7.78 -9.80
CA SER A 208 -18.42 7.32 -9.41
C SER A 208 -18.69 7.41 -7.92
N ARG A 209 -17.62 7.44 -7.09
CA ARG A 209 -17.68 7.36 -5.64
C ARG A 209 -18.43 6.14 -5.09
N LYS A 210 -18.57 5.10 -5.90
CA LYS A 210 -19.24 3.84 -5.49
C LYS A 210 -18.26 2.96 -4.69
N PRO A 211 -18.76 2.18 -3.72
CA PRO A 211 -18.01 1.09 -3.12
C PRO A 211 -17.37 0.22 -4.19
N THR A 212 -16.05 0.16 -4.23
CA THR A 212 -15.32 -0.56 -5.26
C THR A 212 -14.19 -1.39 -4.65
N LEU A 213 -14.05 -2.64 -5.09
CA LEU A 213 -12.93 -3.49 -4.75
C LEU A 213 -12.23 -3.96 -6.02
N ILE A 214 -10.96 -3.64 -6.12
CA ILE A 214 -10.10 -4.01 -7.24
C ILE A 214 -9.12 -5.08 -6.77
N ASN A 215 -9.25 -6.28 -7.30
CA ASN A 215 -8.31 -7.38 -7.09
C ASN A 215 -7.16 -7.22 -8.09
N ALA A 216 -6.08 -6.61 -7.66
CA ALA A 216 -4.88 -6.37 -8.46
C ALA A 216 -3.95 -7.59 -8.38
N VAL A 217 -4.03 -8.45 -9.38
CA VAL A 217 -3.24 -9.68 -9.47
C VAL A 217 -1.76 -9.35 -9.67
N SER A 218 -0.95 -9.78 -8.72
CA SER A 218 0.49 -9.51 -8.70
C SER A 218 1.28 -10.80 -8.81
N ASP A 219 2.53 -10.69 -9.25
CA ASP A 219 3.49 -11.79 -9.26
C ASP A 219 3.66 -12.33 -7.82
N GLU A 220 3.53 -13.63 -7.66
CA GLU A 220 3.69 -14.33 -6.39
C GLU A 220 5.06 -14.08 -5.73
N LYS A 221 6.09 -13.77 -6.53
CA LYS A 221 7.44 -13.41 -6.07
C LYS A 221 7.61 -11.93 -5.72
N ALA A 222 6.63 -11.09 -6.02
CA ALA A 222 6.76 -9.64 -5.91
C ALA A 222 7.04 -9.13 -4.49
N GLY A 223 6.81 -9.95 -3.47
CA GLY A 223 6.99 -9.60 -2.05
C GLY A 223 8.42 -9.72 -1.51
N THR A 224 9.43 -9.92 -2.33
CA THR A 224 10.81 -10.15 -1.89
C THR A 224 11.69 -8.90 -1.96
N GLU A 225 11.18 -7.73 -1.58
CA GLU A 225 12.02 -6.55 -1.61
C GLU A 225 13.03 -6.47 -0.46
N SER A 226 14.26 -6.14 -0.82
CA SER A 226 15.39 -5.93 0.09
C SER A 226 15.43 -4.47 0.58
N GLY A 227 14.50 -4.06 1.40
CA GLY A 227 14.51 -2.68 1.94
C GLY A 227 14.36 -2.63 3.44
N ARG A 228 14.32 -3.78 4.06
CA ARG A 228 13.96 -3.93 5.47
C ARG A 228 15.06 -3.55 6.44
N ILE A 229 14.65 -3.41 7.70
CA ILE A 229 15.49 -3.20 8.92
C ILE A 229 16.79 -4.00 8.92
N THR A 230 16.84 -5.16 8.28
CA THR A 230 18.06 -5.95 8.08
C THR A 230 19.17 -5.21 7.31
N SER A 231 18.80 -4.22 6.47
CA SER A 231 19.79 -3.37 5.79
C SER A 231 20.38 -2.30 6.72
N LEU A 232 19.70 -2.01 7.82
CA LEU A 232 20.15 -1.06 8.85
C LEU A 232 21.07 -1.74 9.88
N ASN A 233 21.14 -3.07 9.92
CA ASN A 233 22.02 -3.81 10.79
C ASN A 233 23.15 -4.49 9.99
N PRO A 234 24.34 -3.86 9.88
CA PRO A 234 25.46 -4.42 9.12
C PRO A 234 25.94 -5.78 9.64
N ALA A 235 25.69 -6.11 10.91
CA ALA A 235 26.06 -7.40 11.50
C ALA A 235 25.19 -8.57 10.99
N ALA A 236 23.98 -8.32 10.49
CA ALA A 236 23.09 -9.34 9.94
C ALA A 236 23.55 -9.85 8.55
N LYS A 237 24.47 -9.16 7.90
CA LYS A 237 25.02 -9.54 6.57
C LYS A 237 26.18 -10.54 6.62
N LYS A 238 26.60 -10.96 7.81
CA LYS A 238 27.65 -11.96 7.98
C LYS A 238 27.08 -13.29 8.45
N LYS A 239 26.39 -13.99 7.57
CA LYS A 239 26.29 -15.46 7.62
C LYS A 239 26.69 -15.98 6.26
N PRO A 240 27.66 -16.91 6.21
CA PRO A 240 28.10 -17.55 4.99
C PRO A 240 27.00 -18.38 4.36
#